data_23064e9958d9caa5fde5a64278abfec9
#
_entry.id   23064e9958d9caa5fde5a64278abfec9
#
_cell.length_a   1.000
_cell.length_b   1.000
_cell.length_c   1.000
_cell.angle_alpha   90.00
_cell.angle_beta   90.00
_cell.angle_gamma   90.00
#
_symmetry.space_group_name_H-M   'P 1'
#
loop_
_entity.id
_entity.type
_entity.pdbx_description
1 polymer ?
#
loop_
_entity_poly.entity_id
_entity_poly.type
_entity_poly.pdbx_seq_one_letter_code
_entity_poly.pdbx_strand_id
1 'polypeptide(L)'
;MAFARGRFGVEYNPNPVDEESSGMGWIVVVIALAAAVVVVVAVGRRLLAPHDELPPEPPPVIAPPVVTNAPPRVEPPPPPPIPQGAERNRPRIAQNLILKLEKAEAAHDVELAVSTIEQLRALPGEAVADLDNSLARRLGELNIRRLFVSKNRQWVKEVVVRRGDSATRIASENGSTLASLLKLNELPSADRLNVGQKLDVMDHPRFTIVVHRAAKYADLTLKGKFFKRYDIIAPVRAEEGNYETPAKLRAFLAEKGIALSPEDRAELDMLVPAKSSLLVSEL
;
A
#
# COMPACT_ATOMS: atom_id res chain seq x y z
N MET A 1 46.22 -64.22 -17.92
CA MET A 1 45.73 -63.59 -19.16
C MET A 1 45.39 -62.14 -18.77
N ALA A 2 46.26 -61.19 -18.95
CA ALA A 2 46.68 -60.58 -20.19
C ALA A 2 45.75 -59.42 -20.57
N PHE A 3 46.38 -58.25 -20.60
CA PHE A 3 46.12 -57.00 -21.40
C PHE A 3 45.07 -56.00 -20.88
N ALA A 4 45.21 -54.69 -20.98
CA ALA A 4 46.33 -53.84 -21.43
C ALA A 4 46.02 -52.40 -20.93
N ARG A 5 46.98 -51.66 -20.53
CA ARG A 5 47.45 -50.30 -20.84
C ARG A 5 46.49 -49.37 -21.57
N GLY A 6 46.31 -48.21 -21.00
CA GLY A 6 45.94 -46.95 -21.65
C GLY A 6 46.49 -45.77 -20.86
N ARG A 7 47.69 -45.35 -21.21
CA ARG A 7 48.39 -44.12 -20.79
C ARG A 7 47.74 -42.96 -21.53
N PHE A 8 47.32 -41.92 -20.81
CA PHE A 8 47.42 -40.53 -21.32
C PHE A 8 47.81 -39.64 -20.14
N GLY A 9 49.09 -39.31 -20.13
CA GLY A 9 49.61 -38.21 -19.33
C GLY A 9 49.12 -36.88 -19.94
N VAL A 10 48.58 -36.04 -19.10
CA VAL A 10 48.45 -34.61 -19.39
C VAL A 10 49.49 -33.93 -18.53
N GLU A 11 50.51 -33.39 -19.17
CA GLU A 11 51.51 -32.50 -18.59
C GLU A 11 50.79 -31.25 -18.06
N TYR A 12 50.90 -31.03 -16.75
CA TYR A 12 50.55 -29.77 -16.13
C TYR A 12 51.67 -28.75 -16.41
N ASN A 13 51.35 -27.71 -17.21
CA ASN A 13 52.21 -26.57 -17.42
C ASN A 13 51.82 -25.45 -16.44
N PRO A 14 52.62 -25.16 -15.42
CA PRO A 14 52.36 -24.04 -14.53
C PRO A 14 53.03 -22.78 -15.11
N ASN A 15 52.35 -22.02 -15.92
CA ASN A 15 52.38 -20.56 -16.08
C ASN A 15 51.72 -20.13 -17.40
N PRO A 16 50.57 -19.47 -17.37
CA PRO A 16 50.35 -18.32 -18.24
C PRO A 16 50.61 -17.05 -17.48
N VAL A 17 51.56 -16.27 -17.98
CA VAL A 17 51.85 -14.90 -17.56
C VAL A 17 50.62 -14.05 -17.85
N ASP A 18 50.07 -13.40 -16.80
CA ASP A 18 49.01 -12.44 -16.93
C ASP A 18 49.49 -11.18 -17.68
N GLU A 19 49.25 -11.09 -18.97
CA GLU A 19 49.26 -9.88 -19.76
C GLU A 19 47.84 -9.52 -20.20
N GLU A 20 47.00 -9.02 -19.31
CA GLU A 20 45.81 -8.25 -19.69
C GLU A 20 45.34 -7.29 -18.57
N SER A 21 46.18 -6.35 -18.19
CA SER A 21 45.70 -5.24 -17.34
C SER A 21 45.99 -3.82 -17.88
N SER A 22 46.32 -3.70 -19.18
CA SER A 22 46.65 -2.40 -19.76
C SER A 22 45.49 -1.74 -20.55
N GLY A 23 44.42 -2.44 -20.86
CA GLY A 23 43.32 -1.92 -21.67
C GLY A 23 42.26 -1.12 -20.90
N MET A 24 42.00 -1.47 -19.65
CA MET A 24 40.88 -0.89 -18.88
C MET A 24 41.22 0.50 -18.29
N GLY A 25 42.47 0.74 -17.96
CA GLY A 25 42.91 2.05 -17.47
C GLY A 25 42.78 3.16 -18.51
N TRP A 26 43.02 2.85 -19.77
CA TRP A 26 42.96 3.85 -20.86
C TRP A 26 41.51 4.22 -21.20
N ILE A 27 40.60 3.29 -21.13
CA ILE A 27 39.15 3.54 -21.35
C ILE A 27 38.59 4.49 -20.29
N VAL A 28 38.95 4.31 -19.02
CA VAL A 28 38.50 5.20 -17.93
C VAL A 28 39.06 6.62 -18.11
N VAL A 29 40.32 6.76 -18.54
CA VAL A 29 40.93 8.09 -18.82
C VAL A 29 40.25 8.76 -20.01
N VAL A 30 39.93 8.04 -21.08
CA VAL A 30 39.22 8.59 -22.24
C VAL A 30 37.82 9.05 -21.89
N ILE A 31 37.08 8.28 -21.09
CA ILE A 31 35.74 8.66 -20.63
C ILE A 31 35.79 9.89 -19.72
N ALA A 32 36.79 9.99 -18.83
CA ALA A 32 36.94 11.14 -17.95
C ALA A 32 37.29 12.41 -18.73
N LEU A 33 38.17 12.32 -19.76
CA LEU A 33 38.49 13.42 -20.64
C LEU A 33 37.30 13.85 -21.51
N ALA A 34 36.51 12.92 -22.02
CA ALA A 34 35.31 13.24 -22.79
C ALA A 34 34.27 13.97 -21.92
N ALA A 35 34.07 13.55 -20.66
CA ALA A 35 33.17 14.20 -19.72
C ALA A 35 33.63 15.63 -19.39
N ALA A 36 34.94 15.85 -19.21
CA ALA A 36 35.51 17.18 -18.96
C ALA A 36 35.31 18.13 -20.14
N VAL A 37 35.47 17.65 -21.37
CA VAL A 37 35.25 18.45 -22.60
C VAL A 37 33.75 18.84 -22.72
N VAL A 38 32.82 17.95 -22.41
CA VAL A 38 31.39 18.26 -22.44
C VAL A 38 31.03 19.36 -21.43
N VAL A 39 31.60 19.31 -20.22
CA VAL A 39 31.36 20.33 -19.18
C VAL A 39 31.95 21.69 -19.61
N VAL A 40 33.14 21.72 -20.17
CA VAL A 40 33.79 22.97 -20.66
C VAL A 40 32.98 23.58 -21.82
N VAL A 41 32.49 22.77 -22.75
CA VAL A 41 31.65 23.24 -23.88
C VAL A 41 30.30 23.74 -23.38
N ALA A 42 29.68 23.07 -22.40
CA ALA A 42 28.40 23.50 -21.81
C ALA A 42 28.53 24.83 -21.05
N VAL A 43 29.58 24.99 -20.26
CA VAL A 43 29.88 26.25 -19.53
C VAL A 43 30.29 27.36 -20.48
N GLY A 44 31.11 27.07 -21.49
CA GLY A 44 31.51 28.04 -22.50
C GLY A 44 30.36 28.56 -23.35
N ARG A 45 29.40 27.71 -23.72
CA ARG A 45 28.16 28.13 -24.41
C ARG A 45 27.26 29.02 -23.56
N ARG A 46 27.29 28.87 -22.24
CA ARG A 46 26.47 29.68 -21.32
C ARG A 46 27.08 31.08 -21.07
N LEU A 47 28.42 31.22 -21.26
CA LEU A 47 29.14 32.49 -21.08
C LEU A 47 29.25 33.31 -22.37
N LEU A 48 29.01 32.70 -23.53
CA LEU A 48 29.16 33.34 -24.87
C LEU A 48 27.82 33.55 -25.57
N ALA A 49 26.68 33.28 -24.89
CA ALA A 49 25.38 33.63 -25.44
C ALA A 49 25.21 35.14 -25.46
N PRO A 50 24.94 35.78 -26.63
CA PRO A 50 24.61 37.18 -26.66
C PRO A 50 23.39 37.43 -25.80
N HIS A 51 23.38 38.51 -25.04
CA HIS A 51 22.16 38.99 -24.36
C HIS A 51 21.14 39.39 -25.44
N ASP A 52 20.29 38.47 -25.83
CA ASP A 52 19.07 38.82 -26.52
C ASP A 52 18.21 39.61 -25.53
N GLU A 53 17.96 40.86 -25.88
CA GLU A 53 16.94 41.69 -25.20
C GLU A 53 15.66 40.89 -25.14
N LEU A 54 15.18 40.67 -23.94
CA LEU A 54 13.86 40.07 -23.70
C LEU A 54 12.82 40.91 -24.47
N PRO A 55 12.01 40.32 -25.32
CA PRO A 55 10.86 41.03 -25.89
C PRO A 55 9.97 41.55 -24.75
N PRO A 56 9.37 42.75 -24.92
CA PRO A 56 8.52 43.33 -23.89
C PRO A 56 7.45 42.34 -23.46
N GLU A 57 7.31 42.17 -22.15
CA GLU A 57 6.28 41.30 -21.57
C GLU A 57 4.92 41.65 -22.18
N PRO A 58 4.16 40.70 -22.72
CA PRO A 58 2.78 40.95 -23.10
C PRO A 58 2.01 41.39 -21.85
N PRO A 59 1.04 42.29 -21.96
CA PRO A 59 0.23 42.76 -20.84
C PRO A 59 -0.37 41.54 -20.12
N PRO A 60 -0.53 41.60 -18.78
CA PRO A 60 -1.03 40.47 -18.02
C PRO A 60 -2.37 40.04 -18.56
N VAL A 61 -2.40 38.88 -19.22
CA VAL A 61 -3.63 38.20 -19.58
C VAL A 61 -4.25 37.77 -18.24
N ILE A 62 -5.29 38.47 -17.82
CA ILE A 62 -6.11 38.06 -16.70
C ILE A 62 -6.74 36.73 -17.16
N ALA A 63 -6.10 35.62 -16.81
CA ALA A 63 -6.66 34.31 -17.00
C ALA A 63 -8.02 34.27 -16.26
N PRO A 64 -9.09 33.84 -16.91
CA PRO A 64 -10.35 33.61 -16.21
C PRO A 64 -10.05 32.69 -15.01
N PRO A 65 -10.74 32.88 -13.86
CA PRO A 65 -10.52 32.05 -12.69
C PRO A 65 -10.66 30.60 -13.12
N VAL A 66 -9.57 29.83 -12.98
CA VAL A 66 -9.60 28.39 -13.17
C VAL A 66 -10.52 27.87 -12.06
N VAL A 67 -11.76 27.61 -12.42
CA VAL A 67 -12.68 26.87 -11.57
C VAL A 67 -12.14 25.46 -11.51
N THR A 68 -11.25 25.22 -10.57
CA THR A 68 -10.80 23.89 -10.20
C THR A 68 -12.00 23.19 -9.55
N ASN A 69 -12.79 22.49 -10.37
CA ASN A 69 -13.81 21.55 -9.91
C ASN A 69 -13.16 20.27 -9.34
N ALA A 70 -11.97 20.38 -8.76
CA ALA A 70 -11.47 19.33 -7.90
C ALA A 70 -12.26 19.46 -6.58
N PRO A 71 -13.00 18.41 -6.18
CA PRO A 71 -13.63 18.42 -4.87
C PRO A 71 -12.54 18.69 -3.82
N PRO A 72 -12.80 19.53 -2.82
CA PRO A 72 -11.83 19.80 -1.77
C PRO A 72 -11.38 18.45 -1.21
N ARG A 73 -10.07 18.26 -1.14
CA ARG A 73 -9.47 17.09 -0.50
C ARG A 73 -9.88 17.19 0.96
N VAL A 74 -10.96 16.49 1.32
CA VAL A 74 -11.41 16.37 2.70
C VAL A 74 -10.32 15.57 3.40
N GLU A 75 -9.49 16.25 4.17
CA GLU A 75 -8.61 15.56 5.11
C GLU A 75 -9.52 14.71 6.01
N PRO A 76 -9.20 13.43 6.23
CA PRO A 76 -9.96 12.61 7.15
C PRO A 76 -10.01 13.34 8.50
N PRO A 77 -11.18 13.39 9.16
CA PRO A 77 -11.30 14.04 10.44
C PRO A 77 -10.25 13.50 11.40
N PRO A 78 -9.63 14.34 12.24
CA PRO A 78 -8.67 13.89 13.22
C PRO A 78 -9.30 12.80 14.10
N PRO A 79 -8.56 11.74 14.46
CA PRO A 79 -9.07 10.68 15.31
C PRO A 79 -9.67 11.27 16.58
N PRO A 80 -10.82 10.75 17.06
CA PRO A 80 -11.47 11.29 18.23
C PRO A 80 -10.50 11.28 19.44
N PRO A 81 -10.47 12.33 20.25
CA PRO A 81 -9.59 12.40 21.42
C PRO A 81 -9.92 11.25 22.38
N ILE A 82 -8.89 10.70 23.01
CA ILE A 82 -9.04 9.66 24.04
C ILE A 82 -9.83 10.26 25.21
N PRO A 83 -10.91 9.62 25.69
CA PRO A 83 -11.71 10.13 26.81
C PRO A 83 -10.85 10.31 28.07
N GLN A 84 -10.68 11.54 28.54
CA GLN A 84 -9.78 11.88 29.67
C GLN A 84 -10.30 11.44 31.04
N GLY A 85 -11.55 10.96 31.16
CA GLY A 85 -12.17 10.61 32.45
C GLY A 85 -11.83 9.22 33.01
N ALA A 86 -11.44 8.26 32.17
CA ALA A 86 -11.18 6.87 32.57
C ALA A 86 -9.72 6.57 32.92
N GLU A 87 -8.83 7.56 32.84
CA GLU A 87 -7.37 7.37 32.95
C GLU A 87 -6.89 6.94 34.35
N ARG A 88 -7.63 7.31 35.42
CA ARG A 88 -7.14 7.14 36.80
C ARG A 88 -7.08 5.69 37.27
N ASN A 89 -7.81 4.77 36.68
CA ASN A 89 -7.89 3.37 37.11
C ASN A 89 -7.33 2.35 36.11
N ARG A 90 -6.67 2.81 35.03
CA ARG A 90 -6.09 1.88 34.05
C ARG A 90 -4.87 1.16 34.59
N PRO A 91 -4.68 -0.13 34.27
CA PRO A 91 -3.45 -0.84 34.60
C PRO A 91 -2.22 -0.12 34.02
N ARG A 92 -1.12 -0.09 34.77
CA ARG A 92 0.14 0.55 34.35
C ARG A 92 0.61 0.11 32.95
N ILE A 93 0.36 -1.15 32.61
CA ILE A 93 0.71 -1.70 31.30
C ILE A 93 -0.08 -0.97 30.19
N ALA A 94 -1.37 -0.76 30.38
CA ALA A 94 -2.20 -0.03 29.39
C ALA A 94 -1.74 1.43 29.28
N GLN A 95 -1.44 2.11 30.39
CA GLN A 95 -0.93 3.48 30.37
C GLN A 95 0.40 3.59 29.61
N ASN A 96 1.34 2.68 29.82
CA ASN A 96 2.61 2.67 29.12
C ASN A 96 2.46 2.42 27.62
N LEU A 97 1.53 1.55 27.24
CA LEU A 97 1.24 1.28 25.82
C LEU A 97 0.56 2.48 25.14
N ILE A 98 -0.31 3.21 25.85
CA ILE A 98 -0.92 4.44 25.33
C ILE A 98 0.17 5.49 25.06
N LEU A 99 1.06 5.74 26.02
CA LEU A 99 2.20 6.66 25.82
C LEU A 99 3.13 6.22 24.68
N LYS A 100 3.33 4.90 24.52
CA LYS A 100 4.09 4.36 23.40
C LYS A 100 3.40 4.59 22.06
N LEU A 101 2.06 4.44 22.02
CA LEU A 101 1.26 4.71 20.83
C LEU A 101 1.35 6.19 20.43
N GLU A 102 1.17 7.11 21.38
CA GLU A 102 1.28 8.55 21.13
C GLU A 102 2.66 8.94 20.55
N LYS A 103 3.73 8.36 21.09
CA LYS A 103 5.08 8.57 20.56
C LYS A 103 5.25 8.02 19.16
N ALA A 104 4.70 6.84 18.87
CA ALA A 104 4.76 6.22 17.55
C ALA A 104 3.99 7.06 16.51
N GLU A 105 2.80 7.56 16.87
CA GLU A 105 1.99 8.44 16.02
C GLU A 105 2.71 9.77 15.75
N ALA A 106 3.28 10.40 16.77
CA ALA A 106 4.06 11.63 16.62
C ALA A 106 5.31 11.44 15.75
N ALA A 107 5.93 10.26 15.79
CA ALA A 107 7.05 9.89 14.93
C ALA A 107 6.64 9.41 13.53
N HIS A 108 5.34 9.31 13.25
CA HIS A 108 4.78 8.71 12.03
C HIS A 108 5.25 7.25 11.80
N ASP A 109 5.61 6.54 12.86
CA ASP A 109 6.01 5.13 12.82
C ASP A 109 4.78 4.23 12.80
N VAL A 110 4.32 3.91 11.59
CA VAL A 110 3.12 3.11 11.34
C VAL A 110 3.24 1.70 11.91
N GLU A 111 4.41 1.05 11.80
CA GLU A 111 4.59 -0.31 12.26
C GLU A 111 4.58 -0.40 13.80
N LEU A 112 5.25 0.55 14.46
CA LEU A 112 5.23 0.64 15.92
C LEU A 112 3.82 0.97 16.43
N ALA A 113 3.10 1.88 15.77
CA ALA A 113 1.73 2.23 16.13
C ALA A 113 0.80 1.02 16.02
N VAL A 114 0.85 0.30 14.89
CA VAL A 114 0.05 -0.93 14.67
C VAL A 114 0.33 -1.96 15.74
N SER A 115 1.61 -2.32 15.95
CA SER A 115 1.98 -3.33 16.94
C SER A 115 1.57 -2.93 18.37
N THR A 116 1.61 -1.64 18.68
CA THR A 116 1.21 -1.12 20.00
C THR A 116 -0.31 -1.17 20.19
N ILE A 117 -1.09 -0.83 19.16
CA ILE A 117 -2.56 -0.97 19.20
C ILE A 117 -2.96 -2.45 19.33
N GLU A 118 -2.30 -3.36 18.60
CA GLU A 118 -2.56 -4.79 18.72
C GLU A 118 -2.27 -5.29 20.15
N GLN A 119 -1.19 -4.82 20.79
CA GLN A 119 -0.90 -5.12 22.19
C GLN A 119 -1.96 -4.56 23.15
N LEU A 120 -2.44 -3.32 22.94
CA LEU A 120 -3.52 -2.74 23.73
C LEU A 120 -4.81 -3.55 23.60
N ARG A 121 -5.20 -3.92 22.40
CA ARG A 121 -6.42 -4.72 22.15
C ARG A 121 -6.32 -6.17 22.64
N ALA A 122 -5.11 -6.68 22.87
CA ALA A 122 -4.89 -7.98 23.46
C ALA A 122 -4.98 -7.98 25.00
N LEU A 123 -5.05 -6.82 25.64
CA LEU A 123 -5.25 -6.72 27.09
C LEU A 123 -6.67 -7.16 27.47
N PRO A 124 -6.91 -7.59 28.74
CA PRO A 124 -8.24 -7.90 29.23
C PRO A 124 -9.22 -6.75 28.97
N GLY A 125 -10.44 -7.07 28.52
CA GLY A 125 -11.41 -6.09 28.04
C GLY A 125 -11.69 -4.96 29.03
N GLU A 126 -11.72 -5.22 30.32
CA GLU A 126 -11.91 -4.21 31.37
C GLU A 126 -10.83 -3.10 31.35
N ALA A 127 -9.62 -3.41 30.91
CA ALA A 127 -8.52 -2.45 30.89
C ALA A 127 -8.63 -1.41 29.75
N VAL A 128 -9.35 -1.74 28.68
CA VAL A 128 -9.37 -0.98 27.43
C VAL A 128 -10.74 -0.89 26.78
N ALA A 129 -11.83 -1.31 27.45
CA ALA A 129 -13.18 -1.34 26.91
C ALA A 129 -13.64 0.02 26.37
N ASP A 130 -13.31 1.08 27.08
CA ASP A 130 -13.59 2.48 26.69
C ASP A 130 -12.78 2.95 25.48
N LEU A 131 -11.69 2.27 25.15
CA LEU A 131 -10.79 2.59 24.04
C LEU A 131 -11.01 1.71 22.82
N ASP A 132 -11.65 0.54 22.92
CA ASP A 132 -11.67 -0.46 21.84
C ASP A 132 -12.15 0.13 20.52
N ASN A 133 -13.21 0.93 20.53
CA ASN A 133 -13.71 1.54 19.31
C ASN A 133 -12.71 2.53 18.68
N SER A 134 -12.07 3.37 19.49
CA SER A 134 -11.08 4.33 19.01
C SER A 134 -9.82 3.64 18.50
N LEU A 135 -9.35 2.61 19.19
CA LEU A 135 -8.21 1.79 18.80
C LEU A 135 -8.51 1.01 17.50
N ALA A 136 -9.71 0.45 17.37
CA ALA A 136 -10.14 -0.25 16.17
C ALA A 136 -10.15 0.68 14.94
N ARG A 137 -10.67 1.90 15.07
CA ARG A 137 -10.66 2.90 13.99
C ARG A 137 -9.24 3.28 13.59
N ARG A 138 -8.38 3.63 14.57
CA ARG A 138 -6.97 3.98 14.33
C ARG A 138 -6.21 2.84 13.64
N LEU A 139 -6.39 1.62 14.14
CA LEU A 139 -5.77 0.44 13.53
C LEU A 139 -6.23 0.23 12.08
N GLY A 140 -7.51 0.47 11.80
CA GLY A 140 -8.06 0.39 10.45
C GLY A 140 -7.40 1.37 9.49
N GLU A 141 -7.25 2.64 9.88
CA GLU A 141 -6.58 3.66 9.07
C GLU A 141 -5.11 3.32 8.83
N LEU A 142 -4.41 2.85 9.86
CA LEU A 142 -3.02 2.43 9.73
C LEU A 142 -2.88 1.21 8.80
N ASN A 143 -3.79 0.24 8.86
CA ASN A 143 -3.79 -0.90 7.96
C ASN A 143 -4.05 -0.52 6.50
N ILE A 144 -4.93 0.45 6.24
CA ILE A 144 -5.13 1.02 4.90
C ILE A 144 -3.84 1.70 4.40
N ARG A 145 -3.17 2.48 5.26
CA ARG A 145 -1.87 3.09 4.91
C ARG A 145 -0.80 2.04 4.64
N ARG A 146 -0.72 0.98 5.46
CA ARG A 146 0.20 -0.15 5.24
C ARG A 146 -0.05 -0.85 3.91
N LEU A 147 -1.31 -1.01 3.52
CA LEU A 147 -1.67 -1.67 2.28
C LEU A 147 -1.30 -0.83 1.05
N PHE A 148 -1.62 0.48 1.05
CA PHE A 148 -1.51 1.30 -0.16
C PHE A 148 -0.28 2.21 -0.21
N VAL A 149 0.31 2.58 0.93
CA VAL A 149 1.36 3.61 1.01
C VAL A 149 2.70 3.04 1.48
N SER A 150 2.70 2.04 2.37
CA SER A 150 3.93 1.51 2.94
C SER A 150 4.78 0.76 1.90
N LYS A 151 6.09 0.85 2.04
CA LYS A 151 7.04 0.07 1.23
C LYS A 151 7.05 -1.41 1.63
N ASN A 152 6.76 -1.72 2.90
CA ASN A 152 6.71 -3.09 3.41
C ASN A 152 5.27 -3.61 3.40
N ARG A 153 4.81 -4.03 2.22
CA ARG A 153 3.42 -4.45 1.97
C ARG A 153 3.26 -5.96 2.17
N GLN A 154 3.05 -6.41 3.40
CA GLN A 154 2.94 -7.85 3.73
C GLN A 154 1.81 -8.61 3.01
N TRP A 155 0.82 -7.92 2.43
CA TRP A 155 -0.33 -8.52 1.75
C TRP A 155 -0.27 -8.39 0.23
N VAL A 156 0.84 -7.86 -0.29
CA VAL A 156 1.01 -7.51 -1.70
C VAL A 156 2.19 -8.28 -2.27
N LYS A 157 2.05 -8.73 -3.51
CA LYS A 157 3.14 -9.31 -4.30
C LYS A 157 3.28 -8.59 -5.62
N GLU A 158 4.47 -8.66 -6.21
CA GLU A 158 4.76 -8.13 -7.54
C GLU A 158 4.39 -9.17 -8.60
N VAL A 159 3.71 -8.74 -9.66
CA VAL A 159 3.37 -9.54 -10.85
C VAL A 159 3.86 -8.80 -12.09
N VAL A 160 4.48 -9.51 -13.02
CA VAL A 160 4.93 -8.95 -14.29
C VAL A 160 3.86 -9.17 -15.36
N VAL A 161 3.44 -8.09 -16.02
CA VAL A 161 2.45 -8.11 -17.11
C VAL A 161 3.00 -8.87 -18.31
N ARG A 162 2.27 -9.87 -18.78
CA ARG A 162 2.61 -10.68 -19.95
C ARG A 162 1.77 -10.26 -21.16
N ARG A 163 2.19 -10.67 -22.34
CA ARG A 163 1.41 -10.44 -23.57
C ARG A 163 0.04 -11.10 -23.47
N GLY A 164 -1.02 -10.33 -23.67
CA GLY A 164 -2.42 -10.78 -23.56
C GLY A 164 -3.02 -10.68 -22.16
N ASP A 165 -2.27 -10.19 -21.17
CA ASP A 165 -2.82 -9.90 -19.85
C ASP A 165 -3.68 -8.62 -19.87
N SER A 166 -4.67 -8.59 -19.00
CA SER A 166 -5.43 -7.40 -18.65
C SER A 166 -5.42 -7.19 -17.14
N ALA A 167 -5.60 -5.95 -16.68
CA ALA A 167 -5.66 -5.61 -15.26
C ALA A 167 -6.76 -6.42 -14.53
N THR A 168 -7.91 -6.59 -15.17
CA THR A 168 -9.02 -7.39 -14.64
C THR A 168 -8.62 -8.86 -14.45
N ARG A 169 -7.93 -9.44 -15.44
CA ARG A 169 -7.47 -10.83 -15.36
C ARG A 169 -6.42 -11.00 -14.26
N ILE A 170 -5.41 -10.12 -14.21
CA ILE A 170 -4.37 -10.16 -13.17
C ILE A 170 -5.00 -10.03 -11.78
N ALA A 171 -5.94 -9.10 -11.57
CA ALA A 171 -6.63 -8.96 -10.30
C ALA A 171 -7.40 -10.24 -9.93
N SER A 172 -8.19 -10.78 -10.86
CA SER A 172 -9.01 -11.98 -10.64
C SER A 172 -8.17 -13.22 -10.33
N GLU A 173 -7.08 -13.47 -11.08
CA GLU A 173 -6.16 -14.59 -10.86
C GLU A 173 -5.48 -14.54 -9.49
N ASN A 174 -5.35 -13.35 -8.92
CA ASN A 174 -4.79 -13.13 -7.58
C ASN A 174 -5.86 -12.98 -6.49
N GLY A 175 -7.13 -13.25 -6.80
CA GLY A 175 -8.24 -13.13 -5.86
C GLY A 175 -8.45 -11.70 -5.35
N SER A 176 -8.00 -10.70 -6.10
CA SER A 176 -8.06 -9.27 -5.76
C SER A 176 -9.15 -8.56 -6.57
N THR A 177 -9.51 -7.34 -6.20
CA THR A 177 -10.40 -6.51 -6.99
C THR A 177 -9.59 -5.69 -8.01
N LEU A 178 -10.21 -5.37 -9.15
CA LEU A 178 -9.61 -4.45 -10.11
C LEU A 178 -9.32 -3.08 -9.47
N ALA A 179 -10.25 -2.59 -8.67
CA ALA A 179 -10.12 -1.28 -8.03
C ALA A 179 -8.91 -1.20 -7.07
N SER A 180 -8.67 -2.26 -6.28
CA SER A 180 -7.48 -2.32 -5.41
C SER A 180 -6.19 -2.43 -6.21
N LEU A 181 -6.16 -3.18 -7.31
CA LEU A 181 -5.00 -3.25 -8.20
C LEU A 181 -4.67 -1.89 -8.81
N LEU A 182 -5.67 -1.18 -9.33
CA LEU A 182 -5.47 0.17 -9.88
C LEU A 182 -4.93 1.14 -8.83
N LYS A 183 -5.48 1.12 -7.61
CA LYS A 183 -5.04 1.98 -6.51
C LYS A 183 -3.62 1.65 -6.04
N LEU A 184 -3.26 0.37 -5.92
CA LEU A 184 -1.91 -0.06 -5.53
C LEU A 184 -0.82 0.43 -6.47
N ASN A 185 -1.15 0.58 -7.76
CA ASN A 185 -0.21 0.94 -8.82
C ASN A 185 -0.42 2.37 -9.35
N GLU A 186 -1.28 3.16 -8.73
CA GLU A 186 -1.62 4.52 -9.14
C GLU A 186 -2.03 4.60 -10.62
N LEU A 187 -2.68 3.54 -11.13
CA LEU A 187 -3.13 3.46 -12.51
C LEU A 187 -4.46 4.20 -12.69
N PRO A 188 -4.56 5.11 -13.66
CA PRO A 188 -5.79 5.85 -13.91
C PRO A 188 -6.89 5.01 -14.57
N SER A 189 -6.52 3.93 -15.27
CA SER A 189 -7.45 3.02 -15.93
C SER A 189 -6.86 1.63 -16.15
N ALA A 190 -7.73 0.64 -16.37
CA ALA A 190 -7.37 -0.75 -16.59
C ALA A 190 -6.66 -1.00 -17.95
N ASP A 191 -6.82 -0.08 -18.90
CA ASP A 191 -6.36 -0.24 -20.29
C ASP A 191 -4.90 0.21 -20.50
N ARG A 192 -4.28 0.79 -19.45
CA ARG A 192 -2.92 1.33 -19.53
C ARG A 192 -1.89 0.36 -18.95
N LEU A 193 -1.80 -0.84 -19.53
CA LEU A 193 -0.79 -1.82 -19.18
C LEU A 193 0.24 -2.00 -20.30
N ASN A 194 1.52 -2.09 -19.92
CA ASN A 194 2.61 -2.41 -20.83
C ASN A 194 3.14 -3.80 -20.54
N VAL A 195 3.47 -4.57 -21.57
CA VAL A 195 4.14 -5.87 -21.40
C VAL A 195 5.50 -5.65 -20.72
N GLY A 196 5.79 -6.46 -19.70
CA GLY A 196 6.99 -6.31 -18.85
C GLY A 196 6.81 -5.34 -17.68
N GLN A 197 5.69 -4.62 -17.59
CA GLN A 197 5.39 -3.76 -16.43
C GLN A 197 5.24 -4.60 -15.17
N LYS A 198 5.82 -4.14 -14.07
CA LYS A 198 5.66 -4.71 -12.73
C LYS A 198 4.46 -4.06 -12.05
N LEU A 199 3.58 -4.89 -11.54
CA LEU A 199 2.38 -4.45 -10.83
C LEU A 199 2.34 -5.07 -9.44
N ASP A 200 2.00 -4.25 -8.47
CA ASP A 200 1.64 -4.67 -7.12
C ASP A 200 0.20 -5.19 -7.10
N VAL A 201 -0.03 -6.37 -6.56
CA VAL A 201 -1.36 -6.97 -6.44
C VAL A 201 -1.53 -7.61 -5.07
N MET A 202 -2.72 -7.55 -4.48
CA MET A 202 -3.00 -8.25 -3.23
C MET A 202 -2.90 -9.77 -3.47
N ASP A 203 -2.14 -10.44 -2.61
CA ASP A 203 -1.89 -11.88 -2.74
C ASP A 203 -2.99 -12.69 -2.06
N HIS A 204 -3.99 -13.11 -2.85
CA HIS A 204 -5.13 -13.95 -2.42
C HIS A 204 -5.69 -13.47 -1.07
N PRO A 205 -6.19 -12.23 -0.99
CA PRO A 205 -6.74 -11.69 0.24
C PRO A 205 -7.99 -12.48 0.62
N ARG A 206 -8.01 -13.00 1.85
CA ARG A 206 -9.19 -13.64 2.42
C ARG A 206 -9.85 -12.67 3.38
N PHE A 207 -10.82 -11.95 2.87
CA PHE A 207 -11.61 -11.03 3.68
C PHE A 207 -12.82 -11.74 4.29
N THR A 208 -13.14 -11.35 5.52
CA THR A 208 -14.42 -11.67 6.17
C THR A 208 -14.98 -10.39 6.76
N ILE A 209 -16.23 -10.08 6.47
CA ILE A 209 -16.98 -8.99 7.08
C ILE A 209 -17.76 -9.58 8.24
N VAL A 210 -17.52 -9.11 9.47
CA VAL A 210 -18.24 -9.52 10.67
C VAL A 210 -19.15 -8.37 11.10
N VAL A 211 -20.44 -8.52 10.96
CA VAL A 211 -21.47 -7.53 11.31
C VAL A 211 -21.96 -7.78 12.72
N HIS A 212 -21.76 -6.81 13.60
CA HIS A 212 -22.24 -6.80 14.99
C HIS A 212 -23.51 -5.95 15.06
N ARG A 213 -24.68 -6.61 15.01
CA ARG A 213 -25.98 -5.95 14.88
C ARG A 213 -26.29 -5.01 16.04
N ALA A 214 -26.17 -5.50 17.27
CA ALA A 214 -26.46 -4.71 18.48
C ALA A 214 -25.50 -3.53 18.64
N ALA A 215 -24.23 -3.73 18.33
CA ALA A 215 -23.18 -2.74 18.46
C ALA A 215 -23.09 -1.76 17.27
N LYS A 216 -23.82 -2.03 16.16
CA LYS A 216 -23.91 -1.19 14.96
C LYS A 216 -22.56 -0.89 14.31
N TYR A 217 -21.71 -1.88 14.21
CA TYR A 217 -20.47 -1.78 13.41
C TYR A 217 -20.21 -3.09 12.67
N ALA A 218 -19.37 -3.00 11.65
CA ALA A 218 -18.86 -4.15 10.92
C ALA A 218 -17.33 -4.16 10.99
N ASP A 219 -16.75 -5.28 11.40
CA ASP A 219 -15.32 -5.50 11.41
C ASP A 219 -14.91 -6.24 10.14
N LEU A 220 -14.02 -5.66 9.35
CA LEU A 220 -13.35 -6.34 8.26
C LEU A 220 -12.12 -7.05 8.81
N THR A 221 -12.00 -8.34 8.52
CA THR A 221 -10.81 -9.11 8.83
C THR A 221 -10.10 -9.54 7.55
N LEU A 222 -8.78 -9.63 7.59
CA LEU A 222 -7.94 -10.11 6.49
C LEU A 222 -7.11 -11.30 6.98
N LYS A 223 -7.31 -12.46 6.34
CA LYS A 223 -6.67 -13.73 6.75
C LYS A 223 -6.88 -14.03 8.26
N GLY A 224 -8.08 -13.75 8.77
CA GLY A 224 -8.47 -13.98 10.15
C GLY A 224 -8.00 -12.94 11.17
N LYS A 225 -7.23 -11.93 10.75
CA LYS A 225 -6.80 -10.82 11.63
C LYS A 225 -7.66 -9.60 11.39
N PHE A 226 -7.93 -8.83 12.44
CA PHE A 226 -8.63 -7.56 12.34
C PHE A 226 -7.93 -6.65 11.33
N PHE A 227 -8.71 -6.05 10.42
CA PHE A 227 -8.19 -5.14 9.42
C PHE A 227 -8.74 -3.72 9.60
N LYS A 228 -10.09 -3.55 9.62
CA LYS A 228 -10.72 -2.24 9.81
C LYS A 228 -12.14 -2.39 10.34
N ARG A 229 -12.60 -1.41 11.14
CA ARG A 229 -13.99 -1.27 11.62
C ARG A 229 -14.72 -0.20 10.83
N TYR A 230 -15.95 -0.48 10.46
CA TYR A 230 -16.87 0.41 9.77
C TYR A 230 -18.12 0.62 10.61
N ASP A 231 -18.60 1.86 10.72
CA ASP A 231 -19.83 2.16 11.45
C ASP A 231 -21.05 1.88 10.58
N ILE A 232 -22.03 1.24 11.18
CA ILE A 232 -23.34 0.98 10.54
C ILE A 232 -24.29 2.09 10.95
N ILE A 233 -24.76 2.86 9.97
CA ILE A 233 -25.56 4.08 10.18
C ILE A 233 -27.07 3.83 10.26
N ALA A 234 -27.53 2.58 10.07
CA ALA A 234 -28.94 2.19 10.15
C ALA A 234 -29.10 0.80 10.81
N PRO A 235 -30.27 0.45 11.32
CA PRO A 235 -30.54 -0.89 11.84
C PRO A 235 -30.32 -1.96 10.76
N VAL A 236 -29.55 -3.01 11.09
CA VAL A 236 -29.28 -4.14 10.22
C VAL A 236 -30.52 -5.01 10.08
N ARG A 237 -30.92 -5.34 8.85
CA ARG A 237 -32.08 -6.20 8.56
C ARG A 237 -31.70 -7.65 8.30
N ALA A 238 -30.43 -7.91 8.00
CA ALA A 238 -29.97 -9.28 7.79
C ALA A 238 -30.17 -10.13 9.04
N GLU A 239 -30.61 -11.36 8.84
CA GLU A 239 -30.67 -12.37 9.90
C GLU A 239 -29.25 -12.81 10.28
N GLU A 240 -29.14 -13.40 11.48
CA GLU A 240 -27.90 -14.01 11.93
C GLU A 240 -27.53 -15.17 10.99
N GLY A 241 -26.26 -15.23 10.60
CA GLY A 241 -25.80 -16.28 9.70
C GLY A 241 -24.53 -15.92 8.94
N ASN A 242 -24.11 -16.87 8.10
CA ASN A 242 -22.97 -16.72 7.23
C ASN A 242 -23.43 -16.64 5.77
N TYR A 243 -22.95 -15.63 5.07
CA TYR A 243 -23.30 -15.33 3.69
C TYR A 243 -22.02 -15.23 2.86
N GLU A 244 -22.08 -15.62 1.59
CA GLU A 244 -21.03 -15.40 0.61
C GLU A 244 -21.31 -14.09 -0.13
N THR A 245 -20.28 -13.23 -0.26
CA THR A 245 -20.43 -11.94 -0.94
C THR A 245 -20.45 -12.13 -2.47
N PRO A 246 -21.45 -11.55 -3.17
CA PRO A 246 -21.48 -11.57 -4.63
C PRO A 246 -20.51 -10.55 -5.23
N ALA A 247 -20.35 -10.57 -6.56
CA ALA A 247 -19.55 -9.61 -7.29
C ALA A 247 -20.03 -8.15 -7.13
N LYS A 248 -21.31 -7.95 -6.83
CA LYS A 248 -21.91 -6.62 -6.56
C LYS A 248 -22.12 -6.43 -5.06
N LEU A 249 -21.03 -6.29 -4.32
CA LEU A 249 -21.06 -6.17 -2.85
C LEU A 249 -21.97 -5.03 -2.38
N ARG A 250 -21.90 -3.86 -3.01
CA ARG A 250 -22.69 -2.68 -2.66
C ARG A 250 -24.20 -2.96 -2.66
N ALA A 251 -24.72 -3.61 -3.70
CA ALA A 251 -26.12 -3.96 -3.80
C ALA A 251 -26.52 -4.99 -2.75
N PHE A 252 -25.67 -5.97 -2.51
CA PHE A 252 -25.86 -7.00 -1.50
C PHE A 252 -25.91 -6.43 -0.08
N LEU A 253 -25.00 -5.54 0.30
CA LEU A 253 -25.05 -4.89 1.61
C LEU A 253 -26.34 -4.07 1.79
N ALA A 254 -26.79 -3.37 0.73
CA ALA A 254 -28.04 -2.62 0.77
C ALA A 254 -29.26 -3.55 0.92
N GLU A 255 -29.31 -4.68 0.22
CA GLU A 255 -30.35 -5.72 0.35
C GLU A 255 -30.40 -6.26 1.78
N LYS A 256 -29.26 -6.54 2.38
CA LYS A 256 -29.14 -7.00 3.77
C LYS A 256 -29.41 -5.91 4.81
N GLY A 257 -29.63 -4.67 4.38
CA GLY A 257 -29.85 -3.53 5.25
C GLY A 257 -28.62 -3.09 6.03
N ILE A 258 -27.42 -3.42 5.53
CA ILE A 258 -26.14 -2.97 6.10
C ILE A 258 -25.79 -1.63 5.47
N ALA A 259 -26.16 -0.55 6.16
CA ALA A 259 -25.93 0.82 5.67
C ALA A 259 -24.64 1.38 6.25
N LEU A 260 -23.72 1.75 5.36
CA LEU A 260 -22.43 2.39 5.67
C LEU A 260 -22.39 3.78 5.06
N SER A 261 -21.42 4.64 5.47
CA SER A 261 -21.14 5.89 4.79
C SER A 261 -20.81 5.66 3.31
N PRO A 262 -20.99 6.65 2.42
CA PRO A 262 -20.63 6.50 1.01
C PRO A 262 -19.15 6.16 0.82
N GLU A 263 -18.26 6.76 1.63
CA GLU A 263 -16.82 6.56 1.61
C GLU A 263 -16.45 5.14 2.06
N ASP A 264 -16.96 4.70 3.20
CA ASP A 264 -16.72 3.37 3.74
C ASP A 264 -17.20 2.27 2.79
N ARG A 265 -18.37 2.52 2.17
CA ARG A 265 -18.94 1.60 1.18
C ARG A 265 -18.05 1.49 -0.07
N ALA A 266 -17.52 2.63 -0.55
CA ALA A 266 -16.62 2.65 -1.70
C ALA A 266 -15.30 1.95 -1.37
N GLU A 267 -14.77 2.16 -0.17
CA GLU A 267 -13.56 1.50 0.29
C GLU A 267 -13.75 -0.01 0.42
N LEU A 268 -14.87 -0.44 0.99
CA LEU A 268 -15.19 -1.86 1.15
C LEU A 268 -15.35 -2.56 -0.20
N ASP A 269 -16.03 -1.91 -1.15
CA ASP A 269 -16.24 -2.39 -2.53
C ASP A 269 -14.90 -2.50 -3.29
N MET A 270 -13.96 -1.60 -2.99
CA MET A 270 -12.60 -1.65 -3.54
C MET A 270 -11.79 -2.80 -2.95
N LEU A 271 -11.91 -3.08 -1.65
CA LEU A 271 -11.06 -4.05 -0.95
C LEU A 271 -11.55 -5.49 -1.10
N VAL A 272 -12.87 -5.71 -0.96
CA VAL A 272 -13.46 -7.03 -0.77
C VAL A 272 -13.83 -7.67 -2.10
N PRO A 273 -13.13 -8.73 -2.52
CA PRO A 273 -13.48 -9.47 -3.73
C PRO A 273 -14.77 -10.27 -3.54
N ALA A 274 -15.38 -10.67 -4.67
CA ALA A 274 -16.48 -11.64 -4.66
C ALA A 274 -16.06 -12.95 -3.99
N LYS A 275 -17.02 -13.69 -3.43
CA LYS A 275 -16.80 -14.95 -2.71
C LYS A 275 -16.05 -14.78 -1.38
N SER A 276 -16.02 -13.56 -0.83
CA SER A 276 -15.62 -13.34 0.56
C SER A 276 -16.74 -13.73 1.50
N SER A 277 -16.45 -13.91 2.78
CA SER A 277 -17.45 -14.27 3.79
C SER A 277 -18.04 -13.00 4.42
N LEU A 278 -19.35 -13.02 4.68
CA LEU A 278 -20.03 -12.04 5.52
C LEU A 278 -20.76 -12.81 6.64
N LEU A 279 -20.35 -12.57 7.87
CA LEU A 279 -20.92 -13.12 9.07
C LEU A 279 -21.78 -12.06 9.78
N VAL A 280 -23.03 -12.35 10.04
CA VAL A 280 -23.92 -11.49 10.85
C VAL A 280 -24.08 -12.12 12.21
N SER A 281 -23.77 -11.37 13.26
CA SER A 281 -23.90 -11.79 14.66
C SER A 281 -24.76 -10.81 15.44
N GLU A 282 -25.50 -11.33 16.42
CA GLU A 282 -26.29 -10.52 17.34
C GLU A 282 -25.45 -9.75 18.35
N LEU A 283 -24.23 -10.24 18.65
CA LEU A 283 -23.30 -9.66 19.61
C LEU A 283 -22.84 -8.26 19.22
#